data_9ceaad230f475826601d24e797f6d626
#
_entry.id   9ceaad230f475826601d24e797f6d626
#
_cell.length_a   1.000
_cell.length_b   1.000
_cell.length_c   1.000
_cell.angle_alpha   90.00
_cell.angle_beta   90.00
_cell.angle_gamma   90.00
#
_symmetry.space_group_name_H-M   'P 1'
#
loop_
_entity.id
_entity.type
_entity.pdbx_description
1 polymer ?
#
loop_
_entity_poly.entity_id
_entity_poly.type
_entity_poly.pdbx_seq_one_letter_code
_entity_poly.pdbx_strand_id
1 'polypeptide(L)'
;LEFRRVLFRSGVLALIALVSLVWLPYLIEDTSGGRLEGFSAAHLLGTDRLGHDLASRMMVGARIALIVGLGAVAVAALIGVSVGLAIALARPWVDDVASALLDVLIAFPTLLLAMLIVAGFGASLATVTVAIGVAASAVVARLTRILARRVLAEQYVLAARTSGVSTWGILTRHVLPN
;
A
#
# COMPACT_ATOMS: atom_id res chain seq x y z
N LEU A 1 -21.25 4.10 12.37
CA LEU A 1 -21.83 3.01 11.54
C LEU A 1 -20.92 2.66 10.34
N GLU A 2 -20.28 3.63 9.72
CA GLU A 2 -19.37 3.44 8.56
C GLU A 2 -18.15 2.59 8.91
N PHE A 3 -17.46 2.87 10.01
CA PHE A 3 -16.26 2.15 10.44
C PHE A 3 -16.50 0.64 10.62
N ARG A 4 -17.63 0.27 11.24
CA ARG A 4 -18.01 -1.16 11.39
C ARG A 4 -18.26 -1.85 10.05
N ARG A 5 -18.84 -1.15 9.07
CA ARG A 5 -19.05 -1.68 7.71
C ARG A 5 -17.74 -1.89 6.96
N VAL A 6 -16.80 -0.96 7.10
CA VAL A 6 -15.45 -1.08 6.50
C VAL A 6 -14.71 -2.26 7.11
N LEU A 7 -14.68 -2.37 8.44
CA LEU A 7 -14.04 -3.51 9.13
C LEU A 7 -14.66 -4.85 8.73
N PHE A 8 -15.99 -4.93 8.63
CA PHE A 8 -16.65 -6.15 8.20
C PHE A 8 -16.26 -6.54 6.77
N ARG A 9 -16.31 -5.60 5.82
CA ARG A 9 -15.95 -5.86 4.42
C ARG A 9 -14.48 -6.27 4.27
N SER A 10 -13.57 -5.58 4.94
CA SER A 10 -12.14 -5.91 4.92
C SER A 10 -11.87 -7.25 5.61
N GLY A 11 -12.58 -7.57 6.69
CA GLY A 11 -12.50 -8.86 7.36
C GLY A 11 -12.97 -10.02 6.48
N VAL A 12 -14.08 -9.84 5.76
CA VAL A 12 -14.59 -10.84 4.81
C VAL A 12 -13.59 -11.06 3.68
N LEU A 13 -13.03 -9.98 3.10
CA LEU A 13 -12.01 -10.10 2.06
C LEU A 13 -10.77 -10.85 2.56
N ALA A 14 -10.30 -10.51 3.77
CA ALA A 14 -9.16 -11.17 4.39
C ALA A 14 -9.44 -12.66 4.65
N LEU A 15 -10.64 -12.98 5.13
CA LEU A 15 -11.05 -14.38 5.37
C LEU A 15 -11.07 -15.18 4.05
N ILE A 16 -11.68 -14.65 3.00
CA ILE A 16 -11.71 -15.28 1.67
C ILE A 16 -10.28 -15.50 1.15
N ALA A 17 -9.41 -14.50 1.28
CA ALA A 17 -8.02 -14.61 0.86
C ALA A 17 -7.25 -15.68 1.66
N LEU A 18 -7.45 -15.76 2.98
CA LEU A 18 -6.83 -16.79 3.82
C LEU A 18 -7.34 -18.20 3.49
N VAL A 19 -8.66 -18.36 3.32
CA VAL A 19 -9.25 -19.63 2.89
C VAL A 19 -8.67 -20.09 1.55
N SER A 20 -8.46 -19.15 0.62
CA SER A 20 -7.88 -19.46 -0.71
C SER A 20 -6.46 -20.03 -0.67
N LEU A 21 -5.74 -19.89 0.45
CA LEU A 21 -4.40 -20.46 0.62
C LEU A 21 -4.44 -21.97 0.86
N VAL A 22 -5.52 -22.44 1.46
CA VAL A 22 -5.66 -23.85 1.89
C VAL A 22 -6.66 -24.60 1.02
N TRP A 23 -7.66 -23.90 0.52
CA TRP A 23 -8.75 -24.53 -0.22
C TRP A 23 -9.26 -23.63 -1.35
N LEU A 24 -9.42 -24.24 -2.52
CA LEU A 24 -10.09 -23.66 -3.70
C LEU A 24 -11.07 -24.70 -4.23
N PRO A 25 -12.30 -24.32 -4.63
CA PRO A 25 -13.24 -25.22 -5.25
C PRO A 25 -12.66 -25.93 -6.49
N TYR A 26 -11.99 -25.16 -7.35
CA TYR A 26 -11.36 -25.63 -8.58
C TYR A 26 -9.97 -24.99 -8.75
N LEU A 27 -9.08 -25.64 -9.51
CA LEU A 27 -7.82 -25.02 -9.92
C LEU A 27 -8.11 -23.84 -10.84
N ILE A 28 -7.26 -22.81 -10.77
CA ILE A 28 -7.49 -21.57 -11.55
C ILE A 28 -7.44 -21.79 -13.05
N GLU A 29 -6.66 -22.79 -13.48
CA GLU A 29 -6.47 -23.16 -14.89
C GLU A 29 -7.51 -24.19 -15.36
N ASP A 30 -8.35 -24.67 -14.46
CA ASP A 30 -9.38 -25.65 -14.78
C ASP A 30 -10.49 -24.99 -15.61
N THR A 31 -10.69 -25.52 -16.82
CA THR A 31 -11.71 -25.10 -17.80
C THR A 31 -12.77 -26.19 -18.02
N SER A 32 -12.95 -27.08 -17.04
CA SER A 32 -13.89 -28.20 -17.13
C SER A 32 -15.36 -27.77 -17.08
N GLY A 33 -15.65 -26.56 -16.62
CA GLY A 33 -17.00 -26.00 -16.65
C GLY A 33 -17.47 -25.63 -18.04
N GLY A 34 -18.78 -25.63 -18.27
CA GLY A 34 -19.38 -25.11 -19.47
C GLY A 34 -19.22 -23.60 -19.59
N ARG A 35 -19.34 -23.08 -20.82
CA ARG A 35 -19.19 -21.67 -21.08
C ARG A 35 -20.37 -20.84 -20.54
N LEU A 36 -20.10 -19.87 -19.66
CA LEU A 36 -21.11 -18.99 -19.05
C LEU A 36 -22.23 -19.77 -18.34
N GLU A 37 -21.90 -20.83 -17.65
CA GLU A 37 -22.87 -21.53 -16.81
C GLU A 37 -23.32 -20.63 -15.66
N GLY A 38 -24.61 -20.70 -15.34
CA GLY A 38 -25.19 -19.99 -14.21
C GLY A 38 -24.82 -20.63 -12.87
N PHE A 39 -25.38 -20.12 -11.78
CA PHE A 39 -25.21 -20.66 -10.44
C PHE A 39 -25.66 -22.11 -10.38
N SER A 40 -24.80 -22.99 -9.88
CA SER A 40 -25.07 -24.41 -9.72
C SER A 40 -24.37 -24.97 -8.47
N ALA A 41 -24.73 -26.19 -8.07
CA ALA A 41 -24.04 -26.87 -6.97
C ALA A 41 -22.58 -27.21 -7.32
N ALA A 42 -22.24 -27.36 -8.60
CA ALA A 42 -20.88 -27.54 -9.08
C ALA A 42 -20.12 -26.22 -9.10
N HIS A 43 -20.72 -25.17 -9.63
CA HIS A 43 -20.12 -23.83 -9.76
C HIS A 43 -20.94 -22.79 -9.01
N LEU A 44 -20.57 -22.51 -7.75
CA LEU A 44 -21.34 -21.64 -6.84
C LEU A 44 -21.61 -20.24 -7.39
N LEU A 45 -20.68 -19.65 -8.13
CA LEU A 45 -20.83 -18.35 -8.80
C LEU A 45 -20.92 -18.47 -10.33
N GLY A 46 -21.08 -19.70 -10.83
CA GLY A 46 -21.06 -19.96 -12.26
C GLY A 46 -19.66 -19.95 -12.85
N THR A 47 -19.58 -19.95 -14.18
CA THR A 47 -18.34 -20.00 -14.95
C THR A 47 -18.17 -18.78 -15.86
N ASP A 48 -16.93 -18.51 -16.28
CA ASP A 48 -16.63 -17.48 -17.26
C ASP A 48 -16.79 -17.98 -18.72
N ARG A 49 -16.38 -17.13 -19.67
CA ARG A 49 -16.44 -17.46 -21.11
C ARG A 49 -15.53 -18.62 -21.52
N LEU A 50 -14.55 -18.96 -20.70
CA LEU A 50 -13.57 -20.02 -20.94
C LEU A 50 -13.87 -21.28 -20.13
N GLY A 51 -14.91 -21.26 -19.27
CA GLY A 51 -15.28 -22.38 -18.40
C GLY A 51 -14.57 -22.39 -17.05
N HIS A 52 -13.86 -21.34 -16.67
CA HIS A 52 -13.24 -21.26 -15.34
C HIS A 52 -14.30 -20.97 -14.27
N ASP A 53 -14.13 -21.58 -13.09
CA ASP A 53 -14.97 -21.31 -11.92
C ASP A 53 -14.77 -19.90 -11.37
N LEU A 54 -15.85 -19.10 -11.31
CA LEU A 54 -15.80 -17.73 -10.86
C LEU A 54 -15.52 -17.60 -9.34
N ALA A 55 -15.99 -18.55 -8.52
CA ALA A 55 -15.75 -18.55 -7.08
C ALA A 55 -14.25 -18.69 -6.79
N SER A 56 -13.59 -19.66 -7.42
CA SER A 56 -12.14 -19.88 -7.29
C SER A 56 -11.33 -18.67 -7.75
N ARG A 57 -11.71 -18.05 -8.88
CA ARG A 57 -11.05 -16.84 -9.40
C ARG A 57 -11.21 -15.64 -8.48
N MET A 58 -12.39 -15.45 -7.89
CA MET A 58 -12.61 -14.40 -6.89
C MET A 58 -11.77 -14.60 -5.63
N MET A 59 -11.67 -15.83 -5.13
CA MET A 59 -10.87 -16.15 -3.96
C MET A 59 -9.39 -15.84 -4.19
N VAL A 60 -8.84 -16.22 -5.33
CA VAL A 60 -7.45 -15.92 -5.70
C VAL A 60 -7.26 -14.42 -5.95
N GLY A 61 -8.22 -13.76 -6.60
CA GLY A 61 -8.21 -12.32 -6.78
C GLY A 61 -8.14 -11.57 -5.44
N ALA A 62 -8.92 -12.02 -4.44
CA ALA A 62 -8.87 -11.46 -3.09
C ALA A 62 -7.48 -11.63 -2.42
N ARG A 63 -6.85 -12.79 -2.58
CA ARG A 63 -5.49 -13.06 -2.09
C ARG A 63 -4.47 -12.14 -2.76
N ILE A 64 -4.50 -12.02 -4.08
CA ILE A 64 -3.59 -11.15 -4.84
C ILE A 64 -3.79 -9.69 -4.41
N ALA A 65 -5.03 -9.23 -4.27
CA ALA A 65 -5.34 -7.87 -3.84
C ALA A 65 -4.78 -7.55 -2.45
N LEU A 66 -4.85 -8.49 -1.50
CA LEU A 66 -4.25 -8.31 -0.18
C LEU A 66 -2.72 -8.28 -0.23
N ILE A 67 -2.09 -9.20 -0.95
CA ILE A 67 -0.62 -9.24 -1.08
C ILE A 67 -0.11 -7.94 -1.69
N VAL A 68 -0.70 -7.52 -2.82
CA VAL A 68 -0.30 -6.28 -3.50
C VAL A 68 -0.61 -5.06 -2.64
N GLY A 69 -1.81 -5.00 -2.05
CA GLY A 69 -2.22 -3.85 -1.24
C GLY A 69 -1.34 -3.66 -0.01
N LEU A 70 -1.16 -4.71 0.80
CA LEU A 70 -0.31 -4.64 2.00
C LEU A 70 1.16 -4.43 1.65
N GLY A 71 1.65 -5.11 0.61
CA GLY A 71 3.02 -4.95 0.14
C GLY A 71 3.29 -3.53 -0.37
N ALA A 72 2.39 -2.97 -1.17
CA ALA A 72 2.53 -1.60 -1.66
C ALA A 72 2.49 -0.57 -0.53
N VAL A 73 1.59 -0.74 0.47
CA VAL A 73 1.55 0.13 1.65
C VAL A 73 2.85 0.02 2.46
N ALA A 74 3.40 -1.18 2.64
CA ALA A 74 4.67 -1.37 3.35
C ALA A 74 5.83 -0.67 2.62
N VAL A 75 5.92 -0.82 1.29
CA VAL A 75 6.94 -0.13 0.47
C VAL A 75 6.75 1.38 0.53
N ALA A 76 5.51 1.88 0.36
CA ALA A 76 5.21 3.30 0.43
C ALA A 76 5.54 3.91 1.79
N ALA A 77 5.21 3.20 2.88
CA ALA A 77 5.53 3.63 4.23
C ALA A 77 7.04 3.62 4.49
N LEU A 78 7.74 2.55 4.12
CA LEU A 78 9.18 2.44 4.32
C LEU A 78 9.94 3.57 3.62
N ILE A 79 9.66 3.79 2.34
CA ILE A 79 10.32 4.85 1.56
C ILE A 79 9.80 6.22 1.99
N GLY A 80 8.49 6.39 2.05
CA GLY A 80 7.87 7.69 2.31
C GLY A 80 8.16 8.23 3.70
N VAL A 81 8.08 7.39 4.74
CA VAL A 81 8.41 7.82 6.11
C VAL A 81 9.90 8.18 6.22
N SER A 82 10.78 7.32 5.68
CA SER A 82 12.22 7.57 5.73
C SER A 82 12.61 8.87 5.03
N VAL A 83 12.09 9.08 3.81
CA VAL A 83 12.34 10.30 3.02
C VAL A 83 11.71 11.52 3.69
N GLY A 84 10.45 11.42 4.14
CA GLY A 84 9.75 12.52 4.81
C GLY A 84 10.44 12.99 6.09
N LEU A 85 10.92 12.06 6.92
CA LEU A 85 11.72 12.38 8.13
C LEU A 85 13.06 13.02 7.76
N ALA A 86 13.76 12.49 6.76
CA ALA A 86 15.03 13.05 6.30
C ALA A 86 14.86 14.51 5.82
N ILE A 87 13.81 14.79 5.06
CA ILE A 87 13.49 16.14 4.58
C ILE A 87 13.10 17.06 5.75
N ALA A 88 12.29 16.56 6.73
CA ALA A 88 11.89 17.36 7.89
C ALA A 88 13.07 17.83 8.76
N LEU A 89 14.15 17.07 8.78
CA LEU A 89 15.39 17.38 9.51
C LEU A 89 16.42 18.15 8.69
N ALA A 90 16.19 18.30 7.39
CA ALA A 90 17.13 18.92 6.48
C ALA A 90 17.20 20.44 6.66
N ARG A 91 18.26 21.03 6.08
CA ARG A 91 18.42 22.49 6.01
C ARG A 91 17.31 23.11 5.15
N PRO A 92 16.92 24.38 5.38
CA PRO A 92 15.80 25.01 4.68
C PRO A 92 15.86 24.87 3.15
N TRP A 93 17.01 25.13 2.53
CA TRP A 93 17.15 25.03 1.08
C TRP A 93 16.97 23.60 0.54
N VAL A 94 17.43 22.58 1.30
CA VAL A 94 17.22 21.15 0.94
C VAL A 94 15.75 20.79 1.05
N ASP A 95 15.10 21.28 2.09
CA ASP A 95 13.68 21.10 2.31
C ASP A 95 12.84 21.70 1.20
N ASP A 96 13.16 22.92 0.76
CA ASP A 96 12.46 23.60 -0.32
C ASP A 96 12.59 22.84 -1.65
N VAL A 97 13.81 22.43 -2.01
CA VAL A 97 14.07 21.65 -3.23
C VAL A 97 13.40 20.28 -3.18
N ALA A 98 13.56 19.55 -2.07
CA ALA A 98 12.97 18.23 -1.92
C ALA A 98 11.43 18.28 -1.92
N SER A 99 10.84 19.32 -1.32
CA SER A 99 9.39 19.54 -1.35
C SER A 99 8.88 19.81 -2.75
N ALA A 100 9.58 20.64 -3.52
CA ALA A 100 9.24 20.90 -4.91
C ALA A 100 9.31 19.61 -5.77
N LEU A 101 10.32 18.75 -5.53
CA LEU A 101 10.43 17.45 -6.20
C LEU A 101 9.27 16.52 -5.82
N LEU A 102 8.89 16.47 -4.54
CA LEU A 102 7.72 15.71 -4.11
C LEU A 102 6.44 16.22 -4.76
N ASP A 103 6.29 17.55 -4.91
CA ASP A 103 5.11 18.14 -5.55
C ASP A 103 5.02 17.76 -7.04
N VAL A 104 6.15 17.72 -7.74
CA VAL A 104 6.23 17.21 -9.13
C VAL A 104 5.83 15.73 -9.20
N LEU A 105 6.36 14.91 -8.28
CA LEU A 105 6.02 13.47 -8.25
C LEU A 105 4.55 13.23 -7.94
N ILE A 106 3.97 14.01 -7.03
CA ILE A 106 2.55 13.90 -6.66
C ILE A 106 1.63 14.40 -7.79
N ALA A 107 2.09 15.37 -8.58
CA ALA A 107 1.35 15.85 -9.75
C ALA A 107 1.26 14.77 -10.85
N PHE A 108 2.17 13.81 -10.85
CA PHE A 108 2.13 12.69 -11.79
C PHE A 108 1.05 11.68 -11.39
N PRO A 109 0.18 11.23 -12.31
CA PRO A 109 -0.81 10.20 -11.98
C PRO A 109 -0.12 8.92 -11.47
N THR A 110 -0.44 8.51 -10.25
CA THR A 110 0.22 7.38 -9.56
C THR A 110 0.20 6.10 -10.41
N LEU A 111 -0.92 5.84 -11.10
CA LEU A 111 -1.03 4.66 -11.96
C LEU A 111 -0.09 4.73 -13.17
N LEU A 112 0.07 5.92 -13.78
CA LEU A 112 0.99 6.06 -14.91
C LEU A 112 2.44 5.84 -14.48
N LEU A 113 2.84 6.36 -13.31
CA LEU A 113 4.17 6.13 -12.78
C LEU A 113 4.40 4.64 -12.47
N ALA A 114 3.42 3.98 -11.86
CA ALA A 114 3.50 2.53 -11.61
C ALA A 114 3.60 1.72 -12.91
N MET A 115 2.80 2.07 -13.93
CA MET A 115 2.86 1.40 -15.23
C MET A 115 4.20 1.60 -15.94
N LEU A 116 4.81 2.79 -15.82
CA LEU A 116 6.14 3.07 -16.38
C LEU A 116 7.21 2.19 -15.72
N ILE A 117 7.16 2.04 -14.40
CA ILE A 117 8.07 1.15 -13.66
C ILE A 117 7.89 -0.31 -14.12
N VAL A 118 6.64 -0.79 -14.22
CA VAL A 118 6.35 -2.15 -14.69
C VAL A 118 6.81 -2.37 -16.12
N ALA A 119 6.65 -1.37 -17.00
CA ALA A 119 7.12 -1.45 -18.38
C ALA A 119 8.65 -1.58 -18.47
N GLY A 120 9.41 -0.92 -17.57
CA GLY A 120 10.87 -0.98 -17.55
C GLY A 120 11.44 -2.25 -16.91
N PHE A 121 10.79 -2.80 -15.89
CA PHE A 121 11.30 -3.92 -15.09
C PHE A 121 10.59 -5.25 -15.35
N GLY A 122 9.61 -5.26 -16.21
CA GLY A 122 8.79 -6.44 -16.53
C GLY A 122 7.60 -6.63 -15.59
N ALA A 123 6.57 -7.30 -16.11
CA ALA A 123 5.32 -7.55 -15.39
C ALA A 123 5.47 -8.78 -14.48
N SER A 124 5.48 -8.55 -13.18
CA SER A 124 5.39 -9.58 -12.15
C SER A 124 4.60 -9.05 -10.95
N LEU A 125 4.11 -9.96 -10.09
CA LEU A 125 3.40 -9.55 -8.86
C LEU A 125 4.30 -8.67 -7.97
N ALA A 126 5.57 -9.02 -7.85
CA ALA A 126 6.54 -8.25 -7.08
C ALA A 126 6.79 -6.86 -7.68
N THR A 127 7.01 -6.78 -9.01
CA THR A 127 7.24 -5.52 -9.70
C THR A 127 6.04 -4.58 -9.57
N VAL A 128 4.82 -5.10 -9.75
CA VAL A 128 3.57 -4.32 -9.60
C VAL A 128 3.45 -3.81 -8.15
N THR A 129 3.69 -4.65 -7.16
CA THR A 129 3.63 -4.28 -5.74
C THR A 129 4.60 -3.15 -5.41
N VAL A 130 5.86 -3.30 -5.82
CA VAL A 130 6.91 -2.29 -5.60
C VAL A 130 6.60 -1.01 -6.37
N ALA A 131 6.17 -1.12 -7.63
CA ALA A 131 5.85 0.04 -8.46
C ALA A 131 4.74 0.91 -7.87
N ILE A 132 3.65 0.29 -7.39
CA ILE A 132 2.56 1.01 -6.73
C ILE A 132 3.06 1.64 -5.42
N GLY A 133 3.85 0.91 -4.63
CA GLY A 133 4.41 1.41 -3.38
C GLY A 133 5.35 2.59 -3.58
N VAL A 134 6.24 2.52 -4.56
CA VAL A 134 7.15 3.63 -4.93
C VAL A 134 6.35 4.83 -5.40
N ALA A 135 5.39 4.63 -6.30
CA ALA A 135 4.56 5.72 -6.79
C ALA A 135 3.75 6.43 -5.68
N ALA A 136 3.26 5.66 -4.69
CA ALA A 136 2.53 6.21 -3.55
C ALA A 136 3.45 6.83 -2.48
N SER A 137 4.73 6.51 -2.46
CA SER A 137 5.68 6.96 -1.42
C SER A 137 5.84 8.47 -1.35
N ALA A 138 5.69 9.19 -2.46
CA ALA A 138 5.79 10.65 -2.50
C ALA A 138 4.72 11.35 -1.63
N VAL A 139 3.48 10.85 -1.69
CA VAL A 139 2.38 11.35 -0.85
C VAL A 139 2.66 11.08 0.63
N VAL A 140 3.12 9.87 0.96
CA VAL A 140 3.50 9.50 2.33
C VAL A 140 4.66 10.36 2.82
N ALA A 141 5.70 10.59 1.99
CA ALA A 141 6.84 11.43 2.34
C ALA A 141 6.42 12.87 2.65
N ARG A 142 5.55 13.45 1.82
CA ARG A 142 5.01 14.80 2.04
C ARG A 142 4.23 14.88 3.36
N LEU A 143 3.34 13.93 3.61
CA LEU A 143 2.55 13.89 4.84
C LEU A 143 3.46 13.74 6.07
N THR A 144 4.38 12.79 6.03
CA THR A 144 5.35 12.56 7.11
C THR A 144 6.20 13.81 7.39
N ARG A 145 6.68 14.49 6.34
CA ARG A 145 7.44 15.74 6.49
C ARG A 145 6.62 16.80 7.23
N ILE A 146 5.37 17.02 6.83
CA ILE A 146 4.50 18.03 7.45
C ILE A 146 4.25 17.70 8.92
N LEU A 147 3.88 16.45 9.23
CA LEU A 147 3.62 16.01 10.58
C LEU A 147 4.88 16.06 11.45
N ALA A 148 6.01 15.58 10.93
CA ALA A 148 7.27 15.61 11.66
C ALA A 148 7.71 17.04 11.99
N ARG A 149 7.58 17.99 11.06
CA ARG A 149 7.89 19.40 11.33
C ARG A 149 6.99 20.01 12.39
N ARG A 150 5.71 19.67 12.38
CA ARG A 150 4.78 20.11 13.41
C ARG A 150 5.21 19.65 14.80
N VAL A 151 5.51 18.36 14.93
CA VAL A 151 6.00 17.79 16.21
C VAL A 151 7.34 18.38 16.62
N LEU A 152 8.27 18.57 15.68
CA LEU A 152 9.59 19.15 15.96
C LEU A 152 9.53 20.60 16.44
N ALA A 153 8.45 21.34 16.17
CA ALA A 153 8.21 22.69 16.62
C ALA A 153 7.56 22.79 18.03
N GLU A 154 7.14 21.65 18.60
CA GLU A 154 6.48 21.61 19.90
C GLU A 154 7.45 21.94 21.05
N GLN A 155 6.97 22.63 22.08
CA GLN A 155 7.78 23.09 23.22
C GLN A 155 8.45 21.95 23.98
N TYR A 156 7.80 20.79 24.11
CA TYR A 156 8.37 19.63 24.80
C TYR A 156 9.56 19.03 24.02
N VAL A 157 9.55 19.12 22.69
CA VAL A 157 10.68 18.69 21.87
C VAL A 157 11.85 19.66 22.01
N LEU A 158 11.56 20.96 22.08
CA LEU A 158 12.58 21.97 22.34
C LEU A 158 13.22 21.76 23.71
N ALA A 159 12.43 21.50 24.74
CA ALA A 159 12.92 21.14 26.09
C ALA A 159 13.77 19.87 26.07
N ALA A 160 13.38 18.83 25.33
CA ALA A 160 14.19 17.63 25.18
C ALA A 160 15.53 17.89 24.50
N ARG A 161 15.57 18.76 23.49
CA ARG A 161 16.84 19.20 22.84
C ARG A 161 17.76 19.93 23.80
N THR A 162 17.24 20.89 24.57
CA THR A 162 18.04 21.63 25.57
C THR A 162 18.54 20.74 26.69
N SER A 163 17.85 19.65 27.00
CA SER A 163 18.27 18.60 27.93
C SER A 163 19.28 17.60 27.34
N GLY A 164 19.76 17.82 26.11
CA GLY A 164 20.81 17.00 25.50
C GLY A 164 20.31 15.72 24.81
N VAL A 165 19.00 15.55 24.60
CA VAL A 165 18.47 14.38 23.84
C VAL A 165 18.93 14.46 22.39
N SER A 166 19.52 13.37 21.90
CA SER A 166 20.00 13.29 20.51
C SER A 166 18.85 13.37 19.50
N THR A 167 19.16 13.77 18.26
CA THR A 167 18.17 13.82 17.16
C THR A 167 17.49 12.47 16.96
N TRP A 168 18.22 11.37 17.05
CA TRP A 168 17.65 10.01 16.95
C TRP A 168 16.69 9.73 18.12
N GLY A 169 17.04 10.12 19.33
CA GLY A 169 16.16 10.01 20.49
C GLY A 169 14.87 10.82 20.33
N ILE A 170 14.96 12.02 19.75
CA ILE A 170 13.79 12.85 19.45
C ILE A 170 12.91 12.17 18.40
N LEU A 171 13.50 11.65 17.32
CA LEU A 171 12.74 10.95 16.27
C LEU A 171 11.99 9.74 16.82
N THR A 172 12.66 8.87 17.55
CA THR A 172 12.09 7.60 18.00
C THR A 172 11.13 7.74 19.17
N ARG A 173 11.31 8.73 20.04
CA ARG A 173 10.51 8.90 21.26
C ARG A 173 9.41 9.96 21.12
N HIS A 174 9.58 10.92 20.24
CA HIS A 174 8.69 12.08 20.14
C HIS A 174 8.04 12.25 18.77
N VAL A 175 8.73 11.94 17.68
CA VAL A 175 8.17 12.14 16.31
C VAL A 175 7.43 10.91 15.83
N LEU A 176 8.05 9.73 15.84
CA LEU A 176 7.44 8.50 15.30
C LEU A 176 6.20 8.01 16.06
N PRO A 177 6.07 8.19 17.41
CA PRO A 177 4.87 7.76 18.12
C PRO A 177 3.67 8.70 17.96
N ASN A 178 3.87 9.96 17.51
CA ASN A 178 2.85 10.97 17.30
C ASN A 178 2.47 11.08 15.83
#